data_2fd7422d5efdca256c0664603ca06bad
#
_entry.id   2fd7422d5efdca256c0664603ca06bad
#
_cell.length_a   1.000
_cell.length_b   1.000
_cell.length_c   1.000
_cell.angle_alpha   90.00
_cell.angle_beta   90.00
_cell.angle_gamma   90.00
#
_symmetry.space_group_name_H-M   'P 1'
#
loop_
_entity.id
_entity.type
_entity.pdbx_description
1 polymer ?
#
loop_
_entity_poly.entity_id
_entity_poly.type
_entity_poly.pdbx_seq_one_letter_code
_entity_poly.pdbx_strand_id
1 'polypeptide(L)'
;MAKFRLGMGHFTALDLTPVEYINVAGLAGCVSVSMLTISPNPQQHLPLVSEGNVDSVKAALASQNLVVGNIECCVLTPHTNVETLRSGLELGRCIGAKGVTAVLFDSDESRVCDNLHRLCSIASECDLRVSLEFMPMSPRWQSLQEANDLIESLNEPNLGLCVDLLHVVRSGGSAKDVAMLAPDLIHYVQLCDGADLAVTRDYAKEASSQRLTPGEGVFPIAELLAVIPKDTLLEIEVPQSSSAEPKDRICAIVSATRQCLNACLSS
;
A
#
# COMPACT_ATOMS: atom_id res chain seq x y z
N MET A 1 24.55 9.62 3.64
CA MET A 1 23.24 9.89 3.02
C MET A 1 22.24 8.89 3.58
N ALA A 2 21.13 9.33 4.13
CA ALA A 2 20.07 8.43 4.59
C ALA A 2 19.55 7.65 3.37
N LYS A 3 19.65 6.34 3.39
CA LYS A 3 19.18 5.49 2.31
C LYS A 3 17.73 5.16 2.61
N PHE A 4 16.79 5.64 1.80
CA PHE A 4 15.38 5.29 1.93
C PHE A 4 15.19 3.76 1.90
N ARG A 5 14.29 3.29 2.74
CA ARG A 5 13.81 1.91 2.73
C ARG A 5 12.73 1.80 1.67
N LEU A 6 13.10 1.34 0.47
CA LEU A 6 12.20 1.28 -0.68
C LEU A 6 11.65 -0.14 -0.83
N GLY A 7 10.33 -0.25 -0.71
CA GLY A 7 9.55 -1.45 -0.97
C GLY A 7 8.77 -1.37 -2.28
N MET A 8 8.02 -2.43 -2.58
CA MET A 8 7.14 -2.49 -3.74
C MET A 8 5.80 -3.09 -3.34
N GLY A 9 4.69 -2.43 -3.72
CA GLY A 9 3.33 -2.92 -3.62
C GLY A 9 3.00 -3.92 -4.73
N HIS A 10 2.25 -4.95 -4.40
CA HIS A 10 1.92 -6.02 -5.34
C HIS A 10 1.08 -5.54 -6.54
N PHE A 11 0.27 -4.49 -6.34
CA PHE A 11 -0.52 -3.89 -7.43
C PHE A 11 0.34 -3.30 -8.56
N THR A 12 1.62 -3.04 -8.32
CA THR A 12 2.57 -2.62 -9.37
C THR A 12 2.88 -3.75 -10.36
N ALA A 13 2.65 -5.02 -9.99
CA ALA A 13 3.15 -6.18 -10.73
C ALA A 13 2.17 -7.38 -10.72
N LEU A 14 0.87 -7.13 -10.91
CA LEU A 14 -0.17 -8.16 -10.91
C LEU A 14 -0.07 -9.17 -12.08
N ASP A 15 0.76 -8.89 -13.05
CA ASP A 15 1.06 -9.73 -14.20
C ASP A 15 2.16 -10.77 -13.94
N LEU A 16 2.72 -10.80 -12.72
CA LEU A 16 3.70 -11.78 -12.27
C LEU A 16 3.10 -12.73 -11.23
N THR A 17 3.59 -13.97 -11.19
CA THR A 17 3.34 -14.86 -10.06
C THR A 17 4.02 -14.31 -8.79
N PRO A 18 3.59 -14.71 -7.57
CA PRO A 18 4.21 -14.23 -6.34
C PRO A 18 5.73 -14.44 -6.28
N VAL A 19 6.23 -15.56 -6.79
CA VAL A 19 7.66 -15.87 -6.80
C VAL A 19 8.43 -15.01 -7.82
N GLU A 20 7.88 -14.83 -9.02
CA GLU A 20 8.47 -13.95 -10.03
C GLU A 20 8.52 -12.51 -9.56
N TYR A 21 7.43 -12.02 -8.94
CA TYR A 21 7.36 -10.69 -8.36
C TYR A 21 8.45 -10.46 -7.31
N ILE A 22 8.61 -11.38 -6.34
CA ILE A 22 9.64 -11.31 -5.31
C ILE A 22 11.05 -11.25 -5.95
N ASN A 23 11.30 -12.11 -6.93
CA ASN A 23 12.61 -12.16 -7.61
C ASN A 23 12.91 -10.85 -8.35
N VAL A 24 11.93 -10.28 -9.04
CA VAL A 24 12.12 -9.02 -9.76
C VAL A 24 12.27 -7.83 -8.80
N ALA A 25 11.50 -7.77 -7.72
CA ALA A 25 11.64 -6.75 -6.69
C ALA A 25 13.03 -6.78 -6.03
N GLY A 26 13.53 -7.97 -5.71
CA GLY A 26 14.88 -8.14 -5.16
C GLY A 26 15.97 -7.74 -6.15
N LEU A 27 15.86 -8.16 -7.41
CA LEU A 27 16.78 -7.76 -8.48
C LEU A 27 16.81 -6.24 -8.68
N ALA A 28 15.65 -5.58 -8.59
CA ALA A 28 15.53 -4.12 -8.68
C ALA A 28 16.10 -3.40 -7.42
N GLY A 29 16.42 -4.16 -6.36
CA GLY A 29 17.03 -3.64 -5.14
C GLY A 29 16.03 -3.11 -4.11
N CYS A 30 14.77 -3.52 -4.16
CA CYS A 30 13.83 -3.29 -3.06
C CYS A 30 14.32 -3.99 -1.79
N VAL A 31 13.88 -3.52 -0.61
CA VAL A 31 14.16 -4.13 0.68
C VAL A 31 12.94 -4.84 1.27
N SER A 32 11.77 -4.54 0.73
CA SER A 32 10.50 -5.16 1.13
C SER A 32 9.54 -5.28 -0.05
N VAL A 33 8.53 -6.11 0.14
CA VAL A 33 7.39 -6.27 -0.78
C VAL A 33 6.10 -6.29 0.03
N SER A 34 5.00 -5.81 -0.55
CA SER A 34 3.66 -6.16 -0.08
C SER A 34 3.13 -7.33 -0.89
N MET A 35 2.29 -8.17 -0.29
CA MET A 35 1.84 -9.42 -0.91
C MET A 35 0.32 -9.56 -0.83
N LEU A 36 -0.29 -10.08 -1.87
CA LEU A 36 -1.71 -10.45 -1.87
C LEU A 36 -1.87 -11.85 -1.25
N THR A 37 -2.48 -11.95 -0.08
CA THR A 37 -2.94 -13.21 0.55
C THR A 37 -4.45 -13.29 0.61
N ILE A 38 -5.12 -12.17 0.37
CA ILE A 38 -6.57 -12.00 0.34
C ILE A 38 -6.93 -11.40 -1.02
N SER A 39 -7.98 -11.89 -1.66
CA SER A 39 -8.44 -11.29 -2.92
C SER A 39 -9.29 -10.06 -2.63
N PRO A 40 -8.87 -8.86 -3.04
CA PRO A 40 -9.70 -7.66 -2.93
C PRO A 40 -10.93 -7.71 -3.85
N ASN A 41 -10.88 -8.51 -4.90
CA ASN A 41 -11.99 -8.76 -5.82
C ASN A 41 -12.05 -10.24 -6.18
N PRO A 42 -12.98 -11.02 -5.57
CA PRO A 42 -13.11 -12.46 -5.84
C PRO A 42 -13.45 -12.82 -7.29
N GLN A 43 -13.92 -11.86 -8.11
CA GLN A 43 -14.24 -12.07 -9.51
C GLN A 43 -13.01 -11.94 -10.42
N GLN A 44 -11.90 -11.44 -9.88
CA GLN A 44 -10.66 -11.23 -10.62
C GLN A 44 -9.64 -12.32 -10.27
N HIS A 45 -9.00 -12.89 -11.29
CA HIS A 45 -7.89 -13.80 -11.07
C HIS A 45 -6.62 -13.00 -10.72
N LEU A 46 -6.22 -13.05 -9.45
CA LEU A 46 -5.07 -12.33 -8.93
C LEU A 46 -3.95 -13.31 -8.50
N PRO A 47 -2.68 -12.90 -8.54
CA PRO A 47 -1.53 -13.72 -8.16
C PRO A 47 -1.40 -13.82 -6.63
N LEU A 48 -2.28 -14.59 -6.01
CA LEU A 48 -2.32 -14.72 -4.55
C LEU A 48 -1.24 -15.66 -4.00
N VAL A 49 -0.73 -15.32 -2.83
CA VAL A 49 -0.10 -16.32 -1.94
C VAL A 49 -1.18 -17.24 -1.40
N SER A 50 -0.95 -18.52 -1.42
CA SER A 50 -1.87 -19.58 -1.01
C SER A 50 -1.11 -20.69 -0.29
N GLU A 51 -1.82 -21.63 0.34
CA GLU A 51 -1.20 -22.83 0.92
C GLU A 51 -0.37 -23.62 -0.11
N GLY A 52 -0.79 -23.61 -1.37
CA GLY A 52 -0.11 -24.33 -2.46
C GLY A 52 1.22 -23.73 -2.90
N ASN A 53 1.50 -22.45 -2.60
CA ASN A 53 2.74 -21.79 -3.03
C ASN A 53 3.52 -21.10 -1.89
N VAL A 54 3.03 -21.13 -0.66
CA VAL A 54 3.62 -20.41 0.49
C VAL A 54 5.08 -20.80 0.75
N ASP A 55 5.47 -22.06 0.60
CA ASP A 55 6.86 -22.49 0.82
C ASP A 55 7.78 -21.95 -0.27
N SER A 56 7.34 -21.92 -1.53
CA SER A 56 8.08 -21.31 -2.63
C SER A 56 8.23 -19.80 -2.45
N VAL A 57 7.19 -19.12 -1.96
CA VAL A 57 7.22 -17.69 -1.61
C VAL A 57 8.23 -17.43 -0.50
N LYS A 58 8.23 -18.21 0.58
CA LYS A 58 9.20 -18.09 1.68
C LYS A 58 10.64 -18.31 1.20
N ALA A 59 10.86 -19.30 0.36
CA ALA A 59 12.17 -19.56 -0.23
C ALA A 59 12.65 -18.40 -1.10
N ALA A 60 11.77 -17.81 -1.92
CA ALA A 60 12.08 -16.64 -2.75
C ALA A 60 12.41 -15.41 -1.89
N LEU A 61 11.59 -15.10 -0.88
CA LEU A 61 11.85 -14.00 0.06
C LEU A 61 13.22 -14.13 0.73
N ALA A 62 13.53 -15.33 1.22
CA ALA A 62 14.83 -15.60 1.84
C ALA A 62 16.00 -15.45 0.85
N SER A 63 15.87 -15.96 -0.38
CA SER A 63 16.91 -15.88 -1.42
C SER A 63 17.21 -14.44 -1.85
N GLN A 64 16.19 -13.58 -1.86
CA GLN A 64 16.30 -12.16 -2.21
C GLN A 64 16.58 -11.25 -1.00
N ASN A 65 16.62 -11.79 0.22
CA ASN A 65 16.74 -11.04 1.47
C ASN A 65 15.66 -9.93 1.57
N LEU A 66 14.45 -10.24 1.15
CA LEU A 66 13.29 -9.35 1.24
C LEU A 66 12.43 -9.67 2.45
N VAL A 67 11.85 -8.63 3.05
CA VAL A 67 10.81 -8.75 4.07
C VAL A 67 9.44 -8.45 3.47
N VAL A 68 8.38 -9.03 4.05
CA VAL A 68 7.01 -8.64 3.70
C VAL A 68 6.62 -7.48 4.60
N GLY A 69 6.46 -6.29 4.01
CA GLY A 69 6.03 -5.09 4.72
C GLY A 69 4.57 -5.20 5.10
N ASN A 70 3.72 -5.60 4.16
CA ASN A 70 2.28 -5.53 4.31
C ASN A 70 1.56 -6.62 3.50
N ILE A 71 0.31 -6.93 3.87
CA ILE A 71 -0.64 -7.68 3.05
C ILE A 71 -1.57 -6.66 2.38
N GLU A 72 -1.75 -6.75 1.10
CA GLU A 72 -2.73 -5.98 0.31
C GLU A 72 -3.90 -6.88 -0.05
N CYS A 73 -5.13 -6.40 -0.04
CA CYS A 73 -5.73 -5.49 0.93
C CYS A 73 -7.09 -6.06 1.36
N CYS A 74 -7.50 -5.77 2.56
CA CYS A 74 -8.84 -6.10 3.05
C CYS A 74 -9.84 -5.03 2.60
N VAL A 75 -10.76 -5.37 1.70
CA VAL A 75 -11.82 -4.47 1.26
C VAL A 75 -13.04 -4.65 2.17
N LEU A 76 -13.36 -3.63 2.98
CA LEU A 76 -14.51 -3.63 3.87
C LEU A 76 -15.72 -3.01 3.15
N THR A 77 -16.69 -3.85 2.83
CA THR A 77 -17.96 -3.50 2.16
C THR A 77 -19.14 -3.79 3.08
N PRO A 78 -20.38 -3.37 2.74
CA PRO A 78 -21.59 -3.72 3.50
C PRO A 78 -21.81 -5.24 3.66
N HIS A 79 -21.16 -6.06 2.84
CA HIS A 79 -21.34 -7.51 2.81
C HIS A 79 -20.11 -8.28 3.33
N THR A 80 -19.06 -7.59 3.76
CA THR A 80 -17.83 -8.22 4.24
C THR A 80 -18.08 -8.93 5.58
N ASN A 81 -17.79 -10.22 5.63
CA ASN A 81 -17.64 -10.95 6.89
C ASN A 81 -16.14 -11.00 7.21
N VAL A 82 -15.71 -10.21 8.19
CA VAL A 82 -14.28 -10.07 8.58
C VAL A 82 -13.65 -11.39 9.00
N GLU A 83 -14.43 -12.35 9.56
CA GLU A 83 -13.92 -13.68 9.92
C GLU A 83 -13.37 -14.45 8.72
N THR A 84 -13.91 -14.22 7.52
CA THR A 84 -13.43 -14.90 6.31
C THR A 84 -12.04 -14.42 5.87
N LEU A 85 -11.55 -13.30 6.39
CA LEU A 85 -10.22 -12.77 6.11
C LEU A 85 -9.12 -13.44 6.94
N ARG A 86 -9.48 -14.15 8.02
CA ARG A 86 -8.57 -14.77 8.98
C ARG A 86 -7.50 -15.64 8.29
N SER A 87 -7.90 -16.54 7.41
CA SER A 87 -6.96 -17.43 6.73
C SER A 87 -5.91 -16.69 5.90
N GLY A 88 -6.30 -15.58 5.27
CA GLY A 88 -5.37 -14.73 4.55
C GLY A 88 -4.40 -13.99 5.49
N LEU A 89 -4.86 -13.56 6.66
CA LEU A 89 -4.01 -12.93 7.69
C LEU A 89 -3.01 -13.94 8.27
N GLU A 90 -3.45 -15.17 8.52
CA GLU A 90 -2.59 -16.28 8.97
C GLU A 90 -1.52 -16.64 7.92
N LEU A 91 -1.88 -16.66 6.63
CA LEU A 91 -0.90 -16.81 5.54
C LEU A 91 0.09 -15.63 5.51
N GLY A 92 -0.39 -14.39 5.71
CA GLY A 92 0.47 -13.23 5.83
C GLY A 92 1.47 -13.36 6.98
N ARG A 93 1.02 -13.75 8.17
CA ARG A 93 1.90 -14.07 9.30
C ARG A 93 2.92 -15.16 8.92
N CYS A 94 2.47 -16.21 8.22
CA CYS A 94 3.34 -17.33 7.82
C CYS A 94 4.49 -16.89 6.91
N ILE A 95 4.29 -15.90 6.03
CA ILE A 95 5.33 -15.30 5.19
C ILE A 95 6.06 -14.13 5.85
N GLY A 96 5.75 -13.82 7.10
CA GLY A 96 6.45 -12.81 7.92
C GLY A 96 6.00 -11.37 7.70
N ALA A 97 4.78 -11.15 7.19
CA ALA A 97 4.17 -9.82 7.04
C ALA A 97 4.16 -9.06 8.38
N LYS A 98 4.20 -7.73 8.31
CA LYS A 98 4.19 -6.83 9.48
C LYS A 98 2.85 -6.11 9.65
N GLY A 99 2.05 -6.07 8.60
CA GLY A 99 0.75 -5.41 8.62
C GLY A 99 -0.17 -5.90 7.51
N VAL A 100 -1.37 -5.35 7.52
CA VAL A 100 -2.39 -5.52 6.48
C VAL A 100 -3.02 -4.17 6.18
N THR A 101 -3.25 -3.89 4.90
CA THR A 101 -3.99 -2.69 4.46
C THR A 101 -5.48 -2.97 4.46
N ALA A 102 -6.26 -2.02 4.96
CA ALA A 102 -7.71 -2.03 4.90
C ALA A 102 -8.21 -0.82 4.10
N VAL A 103 -9.17 -1.05 3.21
CA VAL A 103 -9.86 0.00 2.44
C VAL A 103 -11.36 -0.08 2.70
N LEU A 104 -12.03 1.08 2.76
CA LEU A 104 -13.43 1.19 3.16
C LEU A 104 -14.34 1.49 1.97
N PHE A 105 -15.24 0.57 1.64
CA PHE A 105 -16.29 0.73 0.65
C PHE A 105 -17.68 0.53 1.26
N ASP A 106 -17.86 1.02 2.48
CA ASP A 106 -19.11 1.05 3.22
C ASP A 106 -19.32 2.46 3.80
N SER A 107 -20.56 2.97 3.77
CA SER A 107 -20.91 4.29 4.32
C SER A 107 -21.53 4.22 5.71
N ASP A 108 -21.87 3.03 6.20
CA ASP A 108 -22.43 2.82 7.54
C ASP A 108 -21.34 2.83 8.59
N GLU A 109 -21.28 3.91 9.36
CA GLU A 109 -20.23 4.12 10.37
C GLU A 109 -20.20 3.03 11.44
N SER A 110 -21.37 2.63 11.95
CA SER A 110 -21.44 1.60 13.00
C SER A 110 -20.85 0.28 12.51
N ARG A 111 -21.23 -0.16 11.32
CA ARG A 111 -20.72 -1.40 10.71
C ARG A 111 -19.24 -1.31 10.39
N VAL A 112 -18.76 -0.16 9.90
CA VAL A 112 -17.33 0.05 9.63
C VAL A 112 -16.54 0.00 10.92
N CYS A 113 -17.00 0.66 11.99
CA CYS A 113 -16.33 0.60 13.30
C CYS A 113 -16.28 -0.84 13.84
N ASP A 114 -17.40 -1.56 13.81
CA ASP A 114 -17.45 -2.96 14.26
C ASP A 114 -16.50 -3.86 13.45
N ASN A 115 -16.47 -3.69 12.11
CA ASN A 115 -15.59 -4.44 11.23
C ASN A 115 -14.11 -4.10 11.45
N LEU A 116 -13.75 -2.83 11.66
CA LEU A 116 -12.38 -2.43 11.95
C LEU A 116 -11.92 -2.95 13.31
N HIS A 117 -12.73 -2.84 14.37
CA HIS A 117 -12.44 -3.45 15.67
C HIS A 117 -12.17 -4.95 15.53
N ARG A 118 -13.03 -5.65 14.77
CA ARG A 118 -12.86 -7.07 14.55
C ARG A 118 -11.62 -7.40 13.74
N LEU A 119 -11.34 -6.64 12.68
CA LEU A 119 -10.12 -6.81 11.88
C LEU A 119 -8.86 -6.56 12.73
N CYS A 120 -8.84 -5.52 13.53
CA CYS A 120 -7.73 -5.21 14.45
C CYS A 120 -7.50 -6.36 15.45
N SER A 121 -8.57 -6.93 16.01
CA SER A 121 -8.50 -8.09 16.90
C SER A 121 -7.84 -9.30 16.21
N ILE A 122 -8.32 -9.68 15.00
CA ILE A 122 -7.78 -10.84 14.26
C ILE A 122 -6.33 -10.57 13.82
N ALA A 123 -6.04 -9.34 13.37
CA ALA A 123 -4.70 -8.95 12.97
C ALA A 123 -3.72 -9.03 14.16
N SER A 124 -4.15 -8.60 15.36
CA SER A 124 -3.36 -8.71 16.58
C SER A 124 -3.02 -10.15 16.95
N GLU A 125 -3.96 -11.09 16.78
CA GLU A 125 -3.71 -12.53 16.95
C GLU A 125 -2.65 -13.08 15.99
N CYS A 126 -2.46 -12.38 14.86
CA CYS A 126 -1.45 -12.69 13.82
C CYS A 126 -0.17 -11.85 13.94
N ASP A 127 0.02 -11.05 14.97
CA ASP A 127 1.11 -10.10 15.13
C ASP A 127 1.18 -9.07 13.97
N LEU A 128 0.03 -8.67 13.42
CA LEU A 128 -0.08 -7.71 12.33
C LEU A 128 -0.65 -6.37 12.81
N ARG A 129 -0.16 -5.27 12.23
CA ARG A 129 -0.81 -3.96 12.31
C ARG A 129 -1.86 -3.84 11.20
N VAL A 130 -2.87 -3.01 11.42
CA VAL A 130 -3.85 -2.65 10.39
C VAL A 130 -3.54 -1.23 9.92
N SER A 131 -3.40 -1.04 8.63
CA SER A 131 -3.14 0.26 8.01
C SER A 131 -4.37 0.67 7.19
N LEU A 132 -5.10 1.67 7.66
CA LEU A 132 -6.24 2.21 6.92
C LEU A 132 -5.73 3.06 5.75
N GLU A 133 -6.18 2.73 4.56
CA GLU A 133 -5.96 3.51 3.34
C GLU A 133 -7.28 4.18 2.94
N PHE A 134 -7.32 5.51 3.00
CA PHE A 134 -8.46 6.28 2.55
C PHE A 134 -8.39 6.54 1.04
N MET A 135 -9.54 6.69 0.41
CA MET A 135 -9.61 6.91 -1.04
C MET A 135 -10.69 7.93 -1.39
N PRO A 136 -10.43 8.90 -2.31
CA PRO A 136 -11.43 9.86 -2.77
C PRO A 136 -12.69 9.24 -3.38
N MET A 137 -12.58 7.99 -3.90
CA MET A 137 -13.71 7.27 -4.49
C MET A 137 -14.51 6.43 -3.48
N SER A 138 -14.11 6.37 -2.23
CA SER A 138 -14.88 5.70 -1.17
C SER A 138 -16.20 6.42 -0.92
N PRO A 139 -17.27 5.73 -0.49
CA PRO A 139 -18.54 6.36 -0.19
C PRO A 139 -18.47 7.28 1.06
N ARG A 140 -17.44 7.11 1.90
CA ARG A 140 -17.14 7.89 3.10
C ARG A 140 -15.64 7.72 3.43
N TRP A 141 -15.10 8.56 4.30
CA TRP A 141 -13.66 8.60 4.63
C TRP A 141 -12.78 8.79 3.39
N GLN A 142 -13.05 9.90 2.71
CA GLN A 142 -12.46 10.24 1.42
C GLN A 142 -11.16 11.03 1.54
N SER A 143 -10.81 11.46 2.75
CA SER A 143 -9.66 12.33 3.02
C SER A 143 -8.81 11.81 4.18
N LEU A 144 -7.57 12.29 4.25
CA LEU A 144 -6.63 12.00 5.33
C LEU A 144 -7.21 12.37 6.70
N GLN A 145 -7.87 13.54 6.80
CA GLN A 145 -8.45 14.00 8.05
C GLN A 145 -9.59 13.10 8.52
N GLU A 146 -10.50 12.72 7.63
CA GLU A 146 -11.61 11.81 7.98
C GLU A 146 -11.09 10.43 8.43
N ALA A 147 -10.04 9.92 7.79
CA ALA A 147 -9.41 8.66 8.18
C ALA A 147 -8.73 8.77 9.55
N ASN A 148 -8.02 9.88 9.81
CA ASN A 148 -7.39 10.13 11.10
C ASN A 148 -8.44 10.22 12.23
N ASP A 149 -9.52 10.98 12.02
CA ASP A 149 -10.61 11.14 13.00
C ASP A 149 -11.26 9.79 13.33
N LEU A 150 -11.44 8.91 12.32
CA LEU A 150 -11.94 7.56 12.52
C LEU A 150 -10.97 6.72 13.38
N ILE A 151 -9.68 6.74 13.07
CA ILE A 151 -8.66 6.00 13.83
C ILE A 151 -8.62 6.47 15.29
N GLU A 152 -8.62 7.78 15.53
CA GLU A 152 -8.65 8.35 16.87
C GLU A 152 -9.91 7.93 17.64
N SER A 153 -11.06 7.91 16.98
CA SER A 153 -12.33 7.50 17.61
C SER A 153 -12.37 6.03 18.00
N LEU A 154 -11.72 5.16 17.21
CA LEU A 154 -11.66 3.71 17.47
C LEU A 154 -10.64 3.37 18.55
N ASN A 155 -9.57 4.15 18.69
CA ASN A 155 -8.50 3.98 19.69
C ASN A 155 -7.93 2.54 19.74
N GLU A 156 -7.77 1.90 18.57
CA GLU A 156 -7.18 0.56 18.45
C GLU A 156 -5.65 0.66 18.40
N PRO A 157 -4.91 -0.04 19.27
CA PRO A 157 -3.47 0.15 19.41
C PRO A 157 -2.65 -0.33 18.21
N ASN A 158 -3.22 -1.15 17.34
CA ASN A 158 -2.58 -1.67 16.12
C ASN A 158 -3.16 -1.09 14.83
N LEU A 159 -4.00 -0.04 14.93
CA LEU A 159 -4.57 0.66 13.77
C LEU A 159 -3.80 1.95 13.50
N GLY A 160 -3.44 2.18 12.26
CA GLY A 160 -2.80 3.41 11.79
C GLY A 160 -3.11 3.63 10.30
N LEU A 161 -2.26 4.38 9.61
CA LEU A 161 -2.47 4.83 8.25
C LEU A 161 -1.47 4.21 7.26
N CYS A 162 -1.99 3.82 6.11
CA CYS A 162 -1.28 3.85 4.85
C CYS A 162 -1.47 5.24 4.23
N VAL A 163 -0.39 5.98 4.02
CA VAL A 163 -0.44 7.29 3.37
C VAL A 163 -0.08 7.13 1.90
N ASP A 164 -1.08 6.88 1.06
CA ASP A 164 -0.88 6.83 -0.39
C ASP A 164 -0.89 8.26 -0.96
N LEU A 165 0.20 8.64 -1.63
CA LEU A 165 0.37 9.99 -2.17
C LEU A 165 -0.69 10.34 -3.23
N LEU A 166 -1.14 9.36 -4.06
CA LEU A 166 -2.25 9.60 -4.99
C LEU A 166 -3.50 10.05 -4.24
N HIS A 167 -3.86 9.31 -3.19
CA HIS A 167 -5.09 9.57 -2.44
C HIS A 167 -5.01 10.87 -1.64
N VAL A 168 -3.82 11.21 -1.09
CA VAL A 168 -3.60 12.53 -0.47
C VAL A 168 -3.85 13.64 -1.49
N VAL A 169 -3.19 13.61 -2.64
CA VAL A 169 -3.30 14.68 -3.64
C VAL A 169 -4.70 14.75 -4.24
N ARG A 170 -5.30 13.61 -4.56
CA ARG A 170 -6.62 13.56 -5.22
C ARG A 170 -7.79 13.89 -4.29
N SER A 171 -7.62 13.78 -2.97
CA SER A 171 -8.57 14.28 -1.98
C SER A 171 -8.41 15.77 -1.67
N GLY A 172 -7.44 16.44 -2.30
CA GLY A 172 -7.13 17.86 -2.05
C GLY A 172 -6.24 18.08 -0.82
N GLY A 173 -5.69 17.01 -0.25
CA GLY A 173 -4.71 17.06 0.83
C GLY A 173 -3.31 17.46 0.36
N SER A 174 -2.43 17.69 1.33
CA SER A 174 -1.07 18.17 1.11
C SER A 174 -0.09 17.57 2.11
N ALA A 175 1.20 17.78 1.90
CA ALA A 175 2.24 17.41 2.87
C ALA A 175 2.03 18.08 4.25
N LYS A 176 1.37 19.25 4.31
CA LYS A 176 1.06 19.92 5.57
C LYS A 176 0.05 19.13 6.40
N ASP A 177 -0.93 18.51 5.75
CA ASP A 177 -1.92 17.67 6.43
C ASP A 177 -1.26 16.40 6.97
N VAL A 178 -0.32 15.81 6.21
CA VAL A 178 0.49 14.67 6.67
C VAL A 178 1.37 15.07 7.87
N ALA A 179 1.92 16.28 7.89
CA ALA A 179 2.73 16.79 9.00
C ALA A 179 1.95 16.97 10.32
N MET A 180 0.62 17.03 10.27
CA MET A 180 -0.24 17.14 11.46
C MET A 180 -0.53 15.78 12.11
N LEU A 181 -0.25 14.68 11.44
CA LEU A 181 -0.44 13.34 11.99
C LEU A 181 0.58 13.03 13.10
N ALA A 182 0.18 12.25 14.07
CA ALA A 182 1.12 11.66 15.00
C ALA A 182 2.05 10.70 14.21
N PRO A 183 3.39 10.81 14.38
CA PRO A 183 4.34 10.05 13.56
C PRO A 183 4.18 8.53 13.62
N ASP A 184 3.72 7.99 14.73
CA ASP A 184 3.48 6.56 14.96
C ASP A 184 2.21 6.03 14.29
N LEU A 185 1.30 6.91 13.87
CA LEU A 185 0.14 6.55 13.06
C LEU A 185 0.52 6.25 11.60
N ILE A 186 1.63 6.79 11.10
CA ILE A 186 2.08 6.54 9.72
C ILE A 186 2.81 5.21 9.68
N HIS A 187 2.10 4.15 9.31
CA HIS A 187 2.70 2.82 9.24
C HIS A 187 3.63 2.67 8.05
N TYR A 188 3.26 3.20 6.90
CA TYR A 188 4.06 3.27 5.68
C TYR A 188 3.45 4.27 4.70
N VAL A 189 4.20 4.59 3.65
CA VAL A 189 3.80 5.54 2.62
C VAL A 189 3.87 4.86 1.27
N GLN A 190 2.81 4.97 0.46
CA GLN A 190 2.82 4.54 -0.93
C GLN A 190 3.17 5.71 -1.85
N LEU A 191 4.13 5.44 -2.74
CA LEU A 191 4.66 6.42 -3.69
C LEU A 191 4.26 6.06 -5.12
N CYS A 192 3.67 7.03 -5.77
CA CYS A 192 3.52 7.13 -7.20
C CYS A 192 3.64 8.59 -7.61
N ASP A 193 3.39 8.87 -8.87
CA ASP A 193 3.19 10.20 -9.39
C ASP A 193 1.88 10.24 -10.19
N GLY A 194 1.45 11.42 -10.58
CA GLY A 194 0.23 11.61 -11.35
C GLY A 194 0.27 12.88 -12.18
N ALA A 195 -0.57 12.92 -13.21
CA ALA A 195 -0.75 14.08 -14.06
C ALA A 195 -1.44 15.24 -13.34
N ASP A 196 -1.40 16.43 -13.93
CA ASP A 196 -2.19 17.57 -13.48
C ASP A 196 -3.68 17.21 -13.44
N LEU A 197 -4.40 17.63 -12.39
CA LEU A 197 -5.86 17.42 -12.22
C LEU A 197 -6.69 17.90 -13.41
N ALA A 198 -6.22 18.92 -14.16
CA ALA A 198 -6.88 19.39 -15.36
C ALA A 198 -6.94 18.33 -16.47
N VAL A 199 -6.06 17.32 -16.42
CA VAL A 199 -5.91 16.26 -17.43
C VAL A 199 -6.62 14.98 -17.00
N THR A 200 -6.69 14.68 -15.69
CA THR A 200 -7.22 13.41 -15.17
C THR A 200 -8.52 13.63 -14.38
N ARG A 201 -9.62 12.99 -14.80
CA ARG A 201 -10.93 13.07 -14.14
C ARG A 201 -11.49 11.74 -13.65
N ASP A 202 -10.85 10.63 -13.99
CA ASP A 202 -11.26 9.28 -13.59
C ASP A 202 -10.25 8.72 -12.58
N TYR A 203 -10.49 9.02 -11.29
CA TYR A 203 -9.60 8.59 -10.19
C TYR A 203 -9.53 7.07 -10.05
N ALA A 204 -10.64 6.36 -10.26
CA ALA A 204 -10.64 4.91 -10.14
C ALA A 204 -9.73 4.27 -11.19
N LYS A 205 -9.76 4.79 -12.41
CA LYS A 205 -8.89 4.34 -13.49
C LYS A 205 -7.44 4.76 -13.27
N GLU A 206 -7.21 6.00 -12.81
CA GLU A 206 -5.86 6.47 -12.45
C GLU A 206 -5.27 5.57 -11.37
N ALA A 207 -5.99 5.34 -10.28
CA ALA A 207 -5.54 4.53 -9.16
C ALA A 207 -5.21 3.08 -9.57
N SER A 208 -5.99 2.49 -10.46
CA SER A 208 -5.89 1.07 -10.80
C SER A 208 -4.98 0.74 -11.99
N SER A 209 -4.66 1.71 -12.86
CA SER A 209 -3.95 1.39 -14.12
C SER A 209 -3.22 2.55 -14.81
N GLN A 210 -3.23 3.75 -14.23
CA GLN A 210 -2.66 4.94 -14.90
C GLN A 210 -1.81 5.80 -13.97
N ARG A 211 -1.28 5.24 -12.88
CA ARG A 211 -0.33 5.94 -12.03
C ARG A 211 0.97 6.17 -12.81
N LEU A 212 1.60 7.31 -12.57
CA LEU A 212 2.91 7.61 -13.13
C LEU A 212 4.03 7.18 -12.17
N THR A 213 5.19 6.91 -12.71
CA THR A 213 6.39 6.64 -11.94
C THR A 213 6.83 7.92 -11.19
N PRO A 214 7.27 7.84 -9.93
CA PRO A 214 7.78 8.99 -9.20
C PRO A 214 8.81 9.79 -10.00
N GLY A 215 8.54 11.08 -10.21
CA GLY A 215 9.32 12.01 -11.03
C GLY A 215 8.82 12.20 -12.46
N GLU A 216 7.78 11.50 -12.89
CA GLU A 216 7.18 11.65 -14.22
C GLU A 216 5.92 12.54 -14.22
N GLY A 217 5.45 12.97 -13.05
CA GLY A 217 4.25 13.76 -12.87
C GLY A 217 4.47 15.06 -12.13
N VAL A 218 3.43 15.49 -11.41
CA VAL A 218 3.41 16.79 -10.71
C VAL A 218 3.17 16.66 -9.20
N PHE A 219 3.21 15.47 -8.63
CA PHE A 219 2.96 15.29 -7.21
C PHE A 219 4.08 15.87 -6.34
N PRO A 220 3.75 16.41 -5.15
CA PRO A 220 4.71 17.10 -4.28
C PRO A 220 5.54 16.09 -3.46
N ILE A 221 6.28 15.20 -4.14
CA ILE A 221 7.05 14.11 -3.50
C ILE A 221 8.08 14.68 -2.52
N ALA A 222 8.81 15.73 -2.90
CA ALA A 222 9.83 16.34 -2.04
C ALA A 222 9.23 16.91 -0.75
N GLU A 223 8.07 17.56 -0.85
CA GLU A 223 7.34 18.12 0.29
C GLU A 223 6.86 17.02 1.24
N LEU A 224 6.33 15.91 0.70
CA LEU A 224 5.93 14.76 1.49
C LEU A 224 7.12 14.14 2.24
N LEU A 225 8.25 13.93 1.56
CA LEU A 225 9.45 13.36 2.15
C LEU A 225 10.03 14.21 3.29
N ALA A 226 9.80 15.52 3.24
CA ALA A 226 10.28 16.44 4.28
C ALA A 226 9.50 16.31 5.62
N VAL A 227 8.29 15.77 5.59
CA VAL A 227 7.38 15.73 6.76
C VAL A 227 7.16 14.35 7.35
N ILE A 228 7.41 13.28 6.60
CA ILE A 228 7.26 11.90 7.11
C ILE A 228 8.44 11.50 8.02
N PRO A 229 8.25 10.56 8.96
CA PRO A 229 9.35 10.03 9.76
C PRO A 229 10.45 9.42 8.89
N LYS A 230 11.73 9.63 9.27
CA LYS A 230 12.89 9.25 8.45
C LYS A 230 13.02 7.75 8.16
N ASP A 231 12.51 6.90 9.05
CA ASP A 231 12.59 5.45 8.93
C ASP A 231 11.33 4.83 8.31
N THR A 232 10.40 5.68 7.82
CA THR A 232 9.18 5.21 7.17
C THR A 232 9.51 4.36 5.95
N LEU A 233 8.85 3.21 5.83
CA LEU A 233 8.89 2.41 4.60
C LEU A 233 8.21 3.18 3.48
N LEU A 234 8.93 3.39 2.39
CA LEU A 234 8.39 3.93 1.14
C LEU A 234 8.11 2.77 0.19
N GLU A 235 6.86 2.59 -0.15
CA GLU A 235 6.43 1.53 -1.05
C GLU A 235 6.05 2.10 -2.41
N ILE A 236 6.63 1.56 -3.47
CA ILE A 236 6.27 1.93 -4.83
C ILE A 236 4.92 1.28 -5.15
N GLU A 237 3.92 2.08 -5.48
CA GLU A 237 2.64 1.58 -5.95
C GLU A 237 2.25 2.29 -7.26
N VAL A 238 2.64 1.65 -8.37
CA VAL A 238 2.51 2.21 -9.72
C VAL A 238 1.82 1.18 -10.64
N PRO A 239 0.53 0.86 -10.41
CA PRO A 239 -0.23 0.06 -11.35
C PRO A 239 -0.34 0.79 -12.69
N GLN A 240 0.17 0.15 -13.74
CA GLN A 240 0.20 0.67 -15.11
C GLN A 240 -0.23 -0.39 -16.10
N SER A 241 -1.01 0.03 -17.10
CA SER A 241 -1.21 -0.78 -18.30
C SER A 241 0.00 -0.61 -19.22
N SER A 242 0.78 -1.67 -19.41
CA SER A 242 2.01 -1.63 -20.21
C SER A 242 2.16 -2.90 -21.06
N SER A 243 2.73 -2.76 -22.25
CA SER A 243 3.15 -3.89 -23.10
C SER A 243 4.64 -4.25 -22.90
N ALA A 244 5.37 -3.54 -22.04
CA ALA A 244 6.75 -3.85 -21.75
C ALA A 244 6.86 -5.13 -20.91
N GLU A 245 7.97 -5.87 -21.08
CA GLU A 245 8.26 -7.02 -20.22
C GLU A 245 8.23 -6.62 -18.75
N PRO A 246 7.52 -7.37 -17.88
CA PRO A 246 7.29 -7.00 -16.49
C PRO A 246 8.59 -6.69 -15.72
N LYS A 247 9.62 -7.51 -15.92
CA LYS A 247 10.94 -7.31 -15.30
C LYS A 247 11.56 -5.96 -15.67
N ASP A 248 11.56 -5.62 -16.95
CA ASP A 248 12.19 -4.39 -17.45
C ASP A 248 11.40 -3.17 -16.97
N ARG A 249 10.06 -3.25 -17.01
CA ARG A 249 9.15 -2.23 -16.48
C ARG A 249 9.43 -1.95 -15.00
N ILE A 250 9.44 -2.99 -14.17
CA ILE A 250 9.64 -2.86 -12.72
C ILE A 250 11.02 -2.31 -12.41
N CYS A 251 12.08 -2.81 -13.06
CA CYS A 251 13.43 -2.26 -12.87
C CYS A 251 13.51 -0.78 -13.26
N ALA A 252 12.84 -0.38 -14.33
CA ALA A 252 12.78 1.03 -14.75
C ALA A 252 12.05 1.89 -13.72
N ILE A 253 10.87 1.46 -13.22
CA ILE A 253 10.11 2.16 -12.18
C ILE A 253 10.96 2.35 -10.91
N VAL A 254 11.60 1.29 -10.41
CA VAL A 254 12.44 1.38 -9.20
C VAL A 254 13.64 2.29 -9.41
N SER A 255 14.28 2.22 -10.58
CA SER A 255 15.43 3.08 -10.93
C SER A 255 15.02 4.55 -10.98
N ALA A 256 13.94 4.90 -11.66
CA ALA A 256 13.42 6.26 -11.76
C ALA A 256 12.98 6.79 -10.39
N THR A 257 12.27 5.97 -9.60
CA THR A 257 11.92 6.33 -8.22
C THR A 257 13.14 6.68 -7.39
N ARG A 258 14.22 5.88 -7.44
CA ARG A 258 15.47 6.18 -6.73
C ARG A 258 16.11 7.49 -7.19
N GLN A 259 16.07 7.77 -8.48
CA GLN A 259 16.60 9.05 -9.02
C GLN A 259 15.78 10.22 -8.49
N CYS A 260 14.45 10.13 -8.52
CA CYS A 260 13.55 11.14 -7.96
C CYS A 260 13.84 11.39 -6.48
N LEU A 261 13.87 10.33 -5.65
CA LEU A 261 14.15 10.43 -4.22
C LEU A 261 15.52 11.07 -3.92
N ASN A 262 16.57 10.74 -4.71
CA ASN A 262 17.89 11.32 -4.54
C ASN A 262 17.90 12.81 -4.93
N ALA A 263 17.16 13.21 -5.96
CA ALA A 263 17.01 14.62 -6.35
C ALA A 263 16.31 15.43 -5.24
N CYS A 264 15.25 14.87 -4.62
CA CYS A 264 14.56 15.51 -3.50
C CYS A 264 15.45 15.74 -2.25
N LEU A 265 16.48 14.90 -2.04
CA LEU A 265 17.42 15.07 -0.91
C LEU A 265 18.53 16.10 -1.20
N SER A 266 18.70 16.49 -2.46
CA SER A 266 19.78 17.37 -2.90
C SER A 266 19.33 18.81 -3.08
N SER A 267 18.02 19.04 -3.05
CA SER A 267 17.35 20.34 -3.11
C SER A 267 17.04 20.89 -1.72
#